data_4a7e80ab49ac80af890338c45423137d
#
_entry.id   4a7e80ab49ac80af890338c45423137d
#
_cell.length_a   1.000
_cell.length_b   1.000
_cell.length_c   1.000
_cell.angle_alpha   90.00
_cell.angle_beta   90.00
_cell.angle_gamma   90.00
#
_symmetry.space_group_name_H-M   'P 1'
#
loop_
_entity.id
_entity.type
_entity.pdbx_description
1 polymer ?
#
loop_
_entity_poly.entity_id
_entity_poly.type
_entity_poly.pdbx_seq_one_letter_code
_entity_poly.pdbx_strand_id
1 'polypeptide(L)'
;MAPQETYTRAQIRRKFRLSERQLQSWEQQELVARSDAYSFSDLIAFKTILKLRENKVPAREIARALRSLREKLGPLKQPLSELRMVLDGRRIAVLVGGQRMEAVSGQILLDFDAAELGGLRRFPEPRPNSGQVRESEDWFQRGLELEETGAPIEQAIEAYEKVLALNPAAAGALVNLGTIYYRQRRFDLAETYYRRAVEADPQYPLAQFNLGNLYDEQGKLEDAHRHYKRALSLNPQYADAHFNLALLCERTGDALRAVHHWKNYLKLDHSGQWAEIARRQLDRLREAVLR
;
A
#
# COMPACT_ATOMS: atom_id res chain seq x y z
N MET A 1 24.96 20.83 14.47
CA MET A 1 25.57 19.88 15.44
C MET A 1 25.26 18.48 14.96
N ALA A 2 26.29 17.66 14.73
CA ALA A 2 26.10 16.24 14.41
C ALA A 2 25.35 15.54 15.57
N PRO A 3 24.42 14.60 15.29
CA PRO A 3 23.73 13.88 16.35
C PRO A 3 24.76 13.09 17.17
N GLN A 4 24.66 13.20 18.49
CA GLN A 4 25.50 12.49 19.42
C GLN A 4 25.28 10.98 19.23
N GLU A 5 26.30 10.22 18.87
CA GLU A 5 26.15 8.79 18.50
C GLU A 5 25.71 7.92 19.70
N THR A 6 26.07 8.32 20.92
CA THR A 6 25.70 7.58 22.13
C THR A 6 25.35 8.52 23.30
N TYR A 7 24.51 8.04 24.21
CA TYR A 7 24.03 8.74 25.40
C TYR A 7 24.35 7.94 26.65
N THR A 8 24.91 8.60 27.66
CA THR A 8 25.21 7.93 28.95
C THR A 8 23.92 7.63 29.74
N ARG A 9 23.98 6.68 30.63
CA ARG A 9 22.89 6.32 31.55
C ARG A 9 22.33 7.54 32.31
N ALA A 10 23.20 8.44 32.76
CA ALA A 10 22.81 9.67 33.45
C ALA A 10 22.03 10.62 32.52
N GLN A 11 22.48 10.74 31.28
CA GLN A 11 21.76 11.58 30.26
C GLN A 11 20.39 11.02 29.93
N ILE A 12 20.23 9.70 29.79
CA ILE A 12 18.93 9.04 29.57
C ILE A 12 17.99 9.32 30.74
N ARG A 13 18.45 9.09 31.97
CA ARG A 13 17.64 9.34 33.16
C ARG A 13 17.16 10.79 33.23
N ARG A 14 18.05 11.76 32.97
CA ARG A 14 17.73 13.18 32.97
C ARG A 14 16.75 13.54 31.85
N LYS A 15 16.98 13.02 30.64
CA LYS A 15 16.17 13.31 29.45
C LYS A 15 14.74 12.81 29.60
N PHE A 16 14.58 11.60 30.11
CA PHE A 16 13.26 10.92 30.24
C PHE A 16 12.68 10.98 31.66
N ARG A 17 13.32 11.73 32.57
CA ARG A 17 12.90 11.89 33.97
C ARG A 17 12.71 10.54 34.68
N LEU A 18 13.59 9.58 34.43
CA LEU A 18 13.53 8.24 35.02
C LEU A 18 14.32 8.16 36.33
N SER A 19 13.75 7.53 37.36
CA SER A 19 14.50 7.13 38.53
C SER A 19 15.41 5.95 38.22
N GLU A 20 16.45 5.76 38.98
CA GLU A 20 17.37 4.60 38.85
C GLU A 20 16.60 3.29 39.01
N ARG A 21 15.67 3.22 39.98
CA ARG A 21 14.82 2.04 40.20
C ARG A 21 13.92 1.72 38.99
N GLN A 22 13.37 2.74 38.33
CA GLN A 22 12.56 2.53 37.12
C GLN A 22 13.40 1.98 35.97
N LEU A 23 14.59 2.54 35.74
CA LEU A 23 15.48 2.09 34.68
C LEU A 23 15.95 0.65 34.93
N GLN A 24 16.38 0.32 36.16
CA GLN A 24 16.73 -1.04 36.54
C GLN A 24 15.57 -2.03 36.40
N SER A 25 14.34 -1.61 36.76
CA SER A 25 13.14 -2.45 36.55
C SER A 25 12.87 -2.72 35.07
N TRP A 26 13.10 -1.76 34.18
CA TRP A 26 12.92 -1.94 32.73
C TRP A 26 14.01 -2.85 32.14
N GLU A 27 15.23 -2.76 32.61
CA GLU A 27 16.34 -3.67 32.27
C GLU A 27 16.05 -5.10 32.72
N GLN A 28 15.58 -5.29 33.96
CA GLN A 28 15.19 -6.60 34.46
C GLN A 28 14.03 -7.24 33.73
N GLN A 29 13.13 -6.43 33.19
CA GLN A 29 11.99 -6.88 32.39
C GLN A 29 12.32 -6.99 30.88
N GLU A 30 13.58 -6.79 30.50
CA GLU A 30 14.06 -6.84 29.12
C GLU A 30 13.36 -5.85 28.17
N LEU A 31 12.82 -4.76 28.70
CA LEU A 31 12.24 -3.68 27.91
C LEU A 31 13.32 -2.87 27.20
N VAL A 32 14.45 -2.69 27.86
CA VAL A 32 15.66 -2.03 27.34
C VAL A 32 16.88 -2.85 27.69
N ALA A 33 17.91 -2.77 26.86
CA ALA A 33 19.19 -3.44 27.14
C ALA A 33 19.89 -2.77 28.36
N ARG A 34 20.53 -3.57 29.19
CA ARG A 34 21.41 -3.04 30.22
C ARG A 34 22.70 -2.55 29.57
N SER A 35 22.95 -1.24 29.65
CA SER A 35 24.10 -0.62 29.02
C SER A 35 24.53 0.64 29.76
N ASP A 36 25.82 0.99 29.68
CA ASP A 36 26.34 2.28 30.15
C ASP A 36 26.23 3.37 29.04
N ALA A 37 26.08 2.94 27.79
CA ALA A 37 25.90 3.82 26.64
C ALA A 37 24.74 3.36 25.78
N TYR A 38 23.85 4.26 25.43
CA TYR A 38 22.61 4.03 24.66
C TYR A 38 22.68 4.72 23.31
N SER A 39 22.26 4.05 22.27
CA SER A 39 22.19 4.58 20.90
C SER A 39 20.95 5.46 20.68
N PHE A 40 20.86 6.09 19.52
CA PHE A 40 19.64 6.81 19.11
C PHE A 40 18.40 5.89 19.01
N SER A 41 18.58 4.65 18.57
CA SER A 41 17.51 3.64 18.56
C SER A 41 16.98 3.32 19.95
N ASP A 42 17.87 3.30 20.95
CA ASP A 42 17.45 3.11 22.34
C ASP A 42 16.62 4.29 22.86
N LEU A 43 16.90 5.52 22.41
CA LEU A 43 16.07 6.69 22.76
C LEU A 43 14.64 6.54 22.23
N ILE A 44 14.48 6.03 21.01
CA ILE A 44 13.17 5.75 20.44
C ILE A 44 12.44 4.69 21.28
N ALA A 45 13.14 3.64 21.70
CA ALA A 45 12.60 2.62 22.59
C ALA A 45 12.14 3.20 23.93
N PHE A 46 12.94 4.03 24.59
CA PHE A 46 12.56 4.74 25.83
C PHE A 46 11.31 5.58 25.65
N LYS A 47 11.24 6.36 24.55
CA LYS A 47 10.08 7.20 24.23
C LYS A 47 8.82 6.36 24.01
N THR A 48 8.95 5.24 23.32
CA THR A 48 7.84 4.31 23.05
C THR A 48 7.30 3.69 24.34
N ILE A 49 8.19 3.22 25.22
CA ILE A 49 7.81 2.67 26.53
C ILE A 49 7.07 3.72 27.36
N LEU A 50 7.59 4.95 27.43
CA LEU A 50 6.95 6.04 28.17
C LEU A 50 5.55 6.32 27.66
N LYS A 51 5.39 6.43 26.33
CA LYS A 51 4.09 6.66 25.71
C LYS A 51 3.08 5.55 26.00
N LEU A 52 3.52 4.31 26.00
CA LEU A 52 2.68 3.16 26.40
C LEU A 52 2.32 3.23 27.90
N ARG A 53 3.26 3.62 28.74
CA ARG A 53 3.03 3.79 30.19
C ARG A 53 2.09 4.95 30.53
N GLU A 54 2.17 6.06 29.83
CA GLU A 54 1.23 7.20 29.91
C GLU A 54 -0.21 6.76 29.62
N ASN A 55 -0.37 5.83 28.68
CA ASN A 55 -1.64 5.20 28.36
C ASN A 55 -2.02 4.02 29.29
N LYS A 56 -1.40 3.96 30.49
CA LYS A 56 -1.68 3.00 31.56
C LYS A 56 -1.40 1.52 31.21
N VAL A 57 -0.58 1.24 30.18
CA VAL A 57 -0.16 -0.11 29.85
C VAL A 57 0.90 -0.59 30.87
N PRO A 58 0.69 -1.71 31.59
CA PRO A 58 1.67 -2.22 32.54
C PRO A 58 2.99 -2.64 31.88
N ALA A 59 4.13 -2.43 32.55
CA ALA A 59 5.44 -2.82 32.02
C ALA A 59 5.52 -4.32 31.68
N ARG A 60 4.90 -5.17 32.47
CA ARG A 60 4.80 -6.63 32.21
C ARG A 60 4.11 -6.96 30.89
N GLU A 61 3.09 -6.19 30.53
CA GLU A 61 2.33 -6.39 29.29
C GLU A 61 3.17 -5.95 28.07
N ILE A 62 3.90 -4.84 28.20
CA ILE A 62 4.89 -4.41 27.20
C ILE A 62 5.94 -5.49 27.00
N ALA A 63 6.52 -6.05 28.08
CA ALA A 63 7.51 -7.11 28.00
C ALA A 63 6.97 -8.39 27.34
N ARG A 64 5.72 -8.77 27.65
CA ARG A 64 5.04 -9.91 27.01
C ARG A 64 4.88 -9.67 25.50
N ALA A 65 4.43 -8.49 25.10
CA ALA A 65 4.25 -8.11 23.70
C ALA A 65 5.59 -8.16 22.95
N LEU A 66 6.68 -7.64 23.53
CA LEU A 66 8.00 -7.66 22.91
C LEU A 66 8.54 -9.07 22.70
N ARG A 67 8.37 -9.97 23.69
CA ARG A 67 8.78 -11.37 23.54
C ARG A 67 8.01 -12.06 22.41
N SER A 68 6.69 -11.91 22.40
CA SER A 68 5.86 -12.50 21.34
C SER A 68 6.19 -11.94 19.95
N LEU A 69 6.51 -10.66 19.83
CA LEU A 69 6.92 -10.05 18.55
C LEU A 69 8.26 -10.60 18.06
N ARG A 70 9.24 -10.82 18.96
CA ARG A 70 10.52 -11.44 18.60
C ARG A 70 10.33 -12.88 18.09
N GLU A 71 9.43 -13.63 18.70
CA GLU A 71 9.11 -15.02 18.29
C GLU A 71 8.42 -15.06 16.90
N LYS A 72 7.53 -14.11 16.62
CA LYS A 72 6.68 -14.12 15.43
C LYS A 72 7.29 -13.46 14.19
N LEU A 73 8.07 -12.38 14.40
CA LEU A 73 8.62 -11.55 13.32
C LEU A 73 10.10 -11.84 13.05
N GLY A 74 10.70 -12.83 13.77
CA GLY A 74 12.10 -13.19 13.61
C GLY A 74 13.06 -12.22 14.34
N PRO A 75 14.36 -12.20 13.97
CA PRO A 75 15.39 -11.55 14.73
C PRO A 75 15.37 -10.02 14.63
N LEU A 76 14.37 -9.41 15.24
CA LEU A 76 14.34 -7.95 15.46
C LEU A 76 15.33 -7.61 16.57
N LYS A 77 16.36 -6.81 16.26
CA LYS A 77 17.33 -6.37 17.25
C LYS A 77 16.70 -5.46 18.30
N GLN A 78 15.82 -4.57 17.88
CA GLN A 78 15.14 -3.59 18.74
C GLN A 78 13.68 -3.36 18.34
N PRO A 79 12.72 -4.24 18.72
CA PRO A 79 11.32 -4.14 18.30
C PRO A 79 10.65 -2.80 18.61
N LEU A 80 11.03 -2.13 19.71
CA LEU A 80 10.48 -0.83 20.13
C LEU A 80 10.88 0.35 19.23
N SER A 81 12.00 0.24 18.51
CA SER A 81 12.47 1.27 17.58
C SER A 81 12.19 0.91 16.12
N GLU A 82 12.11 -0.38 15.81
CA GLU A 82 11.93 -0.88 14.45
C GLU A 82 10.45 -0.99 14.05
N LEU A 83 9.55 -1.17 15.03
CA LEU A 83 8.13 -1.33 14.80
C LEU A 83 7.33 -0.12 15.27
N ARG A 84 6.37 0.30 14.45
CA ARG A 84 5.41 1.33 14.85
C ARG A 84 4.34 0.72 15.76
N MET A 85 4.50 0.92 17.08
CA MET A 85 3.53 0.47 18.08
C MET A 85 2.36 1.45 18.18
N VAL A 86 1.17 0.90 18.26
CA VAL A 86 -0.10 1.63 18.47
C VAL A 86 -0.89 0.95 19.59
N LEU A 87 -1.81 1.67 20.20
CA LEU A 87 -2.74 1.10 21.15
C LEU A 87 -4.09 0.90 20.47
N ASP A 88 -4.66 -0.27 20.63
CA ASP A 88 -6.03 -0.59 20.28
C ASP A 88 -6.80 -0.89 21.58
N GLY A 89 -7.52 0.11 22.07
CA GLY A 89 -8.08 0.09 23.42
C GLY A 89 -6.97 -0.07 24.47
N ARG A 90 -6.93 -1.24 25.15
CA ARG A 90 -5.90 -1.59 26.13
C ARG A 90 -4.81 -2.52 25.60
N ARG A 91 -4.91 -2.95 24.34
CA ARG A 91 -3.98 -3.91 23.73
C ARG A 91 -2.88 -3.19 22.96
N ILE A 92 -1.68 -3.76 22.99
CA ILE A 92 -0.57 -3.30 22.17
C ILE A 92 -0.71 -3.94 20.80
N ALA A 93 -0.73 -3.13 19.76
CA ALA A 93 -0.67 -3.56 18.37
C ALA A 93 0.57 -2.96 17.69
N VAL A 94 1.02 -3.59 16.63
CA VAL A 94 2.10 -3.12 15.75
C VAL A 94 1.60 -3.02 14.33
N LEU A 95 2.16 -2.07 13.58
CA LEU A 95 1.92 -1.97 12.14
C LEU A 95 2.95 -2.83 11.40
N VAL A 96 2.46 -3.86 10.69
CA VAL A 96 3.27 -4.75 9.86
C VAL A 96 2.63 -4.77 8.47
N GLY A 97 3.38 -4.36 7.45
CA GLY A 97 2.85 -4.30 6.08
C GLY A 97 1.60 -3.41 5.90
N GLY A 98 1.46 -2.36 6.72
CA GLY A 98 0.29 -1.46 6.72
C GLY A 98 -0.92 -1.95 7.52
N GLN A 99 -0.88 -3.18 8.02
CA GLN A 99 -1.95 -3.76 8.86
C GLN A 99 -1.60 -3.68 10.34
N ARG A 100 -2.62 -3.56 11.21
CA ARG A 100 -2.43 -3.64 12.66
C ARG A 100 -2.45 -5.10 13.10
N MET A 101 -1.44 -5.53 13.83
CA MET A 101 -1.34 -6.86 14.42
C MET A 101 -1.27 -6.74 15.94
N GLU A 102 -2.10 -7.47 16.66
CA GLU A 102 -2.01 -7.53 18.12
C GLU A 102 -0.73 -8.24 18.54
N ALA A 103 0.07 -7.55 19.39
CA ALA A 103 1.44 -7.94 19.66
C ALA A 103 1.56 -9.30 20.38
N VAL A 104 0.59 -9.68 21.19
CA VAL A 104 0.63 -10.93 21.99
C VAL A 104 0.07 -12.10 21.20
N SER A 105 -1.12 -12.00 20.63
CA SER A 105 -1.75 -13.10 19.88
C SER A 105 -1.21 -13.24 18.47
N GLY A 106 -0.73 -12.15 17.87
CA GLY A 106 -0.37 -12.08 16.45
C GLY A 106 -1.59 -11.93 15.53
N GLN A 107 -2.77 -11.71 16.11
CA GLN A 107 -3.99 -11.52 15.34
C GLN A 107 -3.95 -10.16 14.64
N ILE A 108 -4.28 -10.15 13.36
CA ILE A 108 -4.45 -8.90 12.61
C ILE A 108 -5.72 -8.22 13.12
N LEU A 109 -5.59 -6.97 13.56
CA LEU A 109 -6.68 -6.13 14.00
C LEU A 109 -7.24 -5.39 12.79
N LEU A 110 -8.46 -5.70 12.43
CA LEU A 110 -9.18 -5.00 11.38
C LEU A 110 -9.92 -3.83 12.02
N ASP A 111 -9.69 -2.61 11.54
CA ASP A 111 -10.52 -1.46 11.88
C ASP A 111 -11.83 -1.60 11.10
N PHE A 112 -12.85 -2.08 11.79
CA PHE A 112 -14.22 -2.00 11.28
C PHE A 112 -14.84 -0.71 11.78
N ASP A 113 -15.11 0.22 10.88
CA ASP A 113 -16.03 1.31 11.19
C ASP A 113 -17.43 0.70 11.27
N ALA A 114 -18.13 0.95 12.40
CA ALA A 114 -19.48 0.40 12.64
C ALA A 114 -20.49 0.80 11.55
N ALA A 115 -20.20 1.86 10.78
CA ALA A 115 -20.98 2.28 9.62
C ALA A 115 -20.79 1.36 8.40
N GLU A 116 -19.64 0.67 8.27
CA GLU A 116 -19.38 -0.27 7.17
C GLU A 116 -20.01 -1.66 7.41
N LEU A 117 -20.32 -2.01 8.66
CA LEU A 117 -20.93 -3.30 9.02
C LEU A 117 -22.38 -3.47 8.55
N GLY A 118 -23.06 -2.40 8.18
CA GLY A 118 -24.44 -2.45 7.67
C GLY A 118 -24.63 -3.19 6.34
N GLY A 119 -23.54 -3.44 5.60
CA GLY A 119 -23.55 -4.10 4.29
C GLY A 119 -23.01 -5.54 4.26
N LEU A 120 -22.37 -6.00 5.35
CA LEU A 120 -21.66 -7.28 5.35
C LEU A 120 -22.51 -8.42 5.92
N ARG A 121 -23.56 -8.86 5.19
CA ARG A 121 -24.06 -10.22 5.25
C ARG A 121 -23.35 -11.10 4.22
N ARG A 122 -22.01 -11.13 4.24
CA ARG A 122 -21.23 -12.19 3.59
C ARG A 122 -20.49 -12.95 4.68
N PHE A 123 -20.75 -14.26 4.73
CA PHE A 123 -19.93 -15.18 5.53
C PHE A 123 -18.48 -15.05 5.09
N PRO A 124 -17.50 -15.08 6.03
CA PRO A 124 -16.10 -15.08 5.63
C PRO A 124 -15.84 -16.31 4.74
N GLU A 125 -15.42 -16.07 3.52
CA GLU A 125 -14.91 -17.17 2.69
C GLU A 125 -13.76 -17.87 3.43
N PRO A 126 -13.68 -19.21 3.39
CA PRO A 126 -12.60 -19.94 4.04
C PRO A 126 -11.27 -19.40 3.52
N ARG A 127 -10.35 -19.07 4.44
CA ARG A 127 -8.98 -18.65 4.06
C ARG A 127 -8.39 -19.73 3.17
N PRO A 128 -7.86 -19.37 1.99
CA PRO A 128 -7.26 -20.38 1.12
C PRO A 128 -6.14 -21.10 1.89
N ASN A 129 -6.11 -22.40 1.81
CA ASN A 129 -5.03 -23.24 2.35
C ASN A 129 -3.71 -22.78 1.71
N SER A 130 -2.60 -22.85 2.46
CA SER A 130 -1.28 -22.46 1.96
C SER A 130 -0.92 -23.11 0.62
N GLY A 131 -1.41 -24.33 0.36
CA GLY A 131 -1.33 -25.00 -0.93
C GLY A 131 -2.10 -24.29 -2.04
N GLN A 132 -3.32 -23.83 -1.75
CA GLN A 132 -4.17 -23.11 -2.73
C GLN A 132 -3.61 -21.72 -3.07
N VAL A 133 -3.01 -21.03 -2.09
CA VAL A 133 -2.35 -19.72 -2.33
C VAL A 133 -1.19 -19.92 -3.30
N ARG A 134 -0.33 -20.92 -3.06
CA ARG A 134 0.81 -21.23 -3.92
C ARG A 134 0.36 -21.65 -5.32
N GLU A 135 -0.63 -22.54 -5.40
CA GLU A 135 -1.19 -22.98 -6.68
C GLU A 135 -1.80 -21.81 -7.48
N SER A 136 -2.51 -20.89 -6.80
CA SER A 136 -3.04 -19.67 -7.40
C SER A 136 -1.91 -18.79 -7.95
N GLU A 137 -0.80 -18.68 -7.23
CA GLU A 137 0.36 -17.89 -7.64
C GLU A 137 1.08 -18.53 -8.82
N ASP A 138 1.24 -19.87 -8.83
CA ASP A 138 1.82 -20.63 -9.93
C ASP A 138 0.98 -20.45 -11.22
N TRP A 139 -0.36 -20.51 -11.13
CA TRP A 139 -1.25 -20.24 -12.27
C TRP A 139 -1.18 -18.79 -12.74
N PHE A 140 -1.04 -17.82 -11.83
CA PHE A 140 -0.88 -16.43 -12.20
C PHE A 140 0.41 -16.20 -12.99
N GLN A 141 1.53 -16.73 -12.52
CA GLN A 141 2.82 -16.67 -13.24
C GLN A 141 2.72 -17.34 -14.60
N ARG A 142 2.04 -18.48 -14.68
CA ARG A 142 1.80 -19.16 -15.95
C ARG A 142 1.01 -18.31 -16.93
N GLY A 143 0.00 -17.57 -16.46
CA GLY A 143 -0.76 -16.64 -17.29
C GLY A 143 0.13 -15.53 -17.87
N LEU A 144 1.00 -14.95 -17.05
CA LEU A 144 1.96 -13.93 -17.50
C LEU A 144 2.94 -14.48 -18.55
N GLU A 145 3.52 -15.66 -18.32
CA GLU A 145 4.42 -16.31 -19.28
C GLU A 145 3.76 -16.58 -20.63
N LEU A 146 2.49 -16.99 -20.62
CA LEU A 146 1.73 -17.25 -21.84
C LEU A 146 1.47 -15.96 -22.64
N GLU A 147 1.18 -14.85 -21.97
CA GLU A 147 1.07 -13.54 -22.63
C GLU A 147 2.43 -13.07 -23.20
N GLU A 148 3.51 -13.23 -22.43
CA GLU A 148 4.85 -12.79 -22.85
C GLU A 148 5.41 -13.60 -24.03
N THR A 149 5.16 -14.91 -24.05
CA THR A 149 5.60 -15.79 -25.13
C THR A 149 4.75 -15.72 -26.39
N GLY A 150 3.63 -14.99 -26.36
CA GLY A 150 2.71 -14.88 -27.48
C GLY A 150 1.96 -16.18 -27.76
N ALA A 151 1.74 -17.01 -26.75
CA ALA A 151 0.92 -18.22 -26.85
C ALA A 151 -0.53 -17.86 -27.21
N PRO A 152 -1.35 -18.82 -27.66
CA PRO A 152 -2.78 -18.58 -27.88
C PRO A 152 -3.44 -17.96 -26.65
N ILE A 153 -4.13 -16.84 -26.83
CA ILE A 153 -4.65 -16.03 -25.73
C ILE A 153 -5.63 -16.79 -24.84
N GLU A 154 -6.29 -17.80 -25.39
CA GLU A 154 -7.21 -18.69 -24.67
C GLU A 154 -6.50 -19.44 -23.53
N GLN A 155 -5.21 -19.77 -23.69
CA GLN A 155 -4.43 -20.41 -22.65
C GLN A 155 -4.14 -19.46 -21.49
N ALA A 156 -3.87 -18.18 -21.77
CA ALA A 156 -3.69 -17.17 -20.72
C ALA A 156 -5.02 -16.91 -19.98
N ILE A 157 -6.14 -16.86 -20.71
CA ILE A 157 -7.48 -16.76 -20.12
C ILE A 157 -7.72 -17.93 -19.17
N GLU A 158 -7.49 -19.18 -19.62
CA GLU A 158 -7.66 -20.37 -18.78
C GLU A 158 -6.80 -20.32 -17.52
N ALA A 159 -5.55 -19.89 -17.64
CA ALA A 159 -4.66 -19.75 -16.49
C ALA A 159 -5.19 -18.74 -15.47
N TYR A 160 -5.63 -17.56 -15.90
CA TYR A 160 -6.21 -16.56 -14.99
C TYR A 160 -7.58 -16.99 -14.43
N GLU A 161 -8.39 -17.75 -15.18
CA GLU A 161 -9.64 -18.32 -14.65
C GLU A 161 -9.35 -19.35 -13.54
N LYS A 162 -8.29 -20.15 -13.66
CA LYS A 162 -7.83 -21.04 -12.58
C LYS A 162 -7.40 -20.26 -11.35
N VAL A 163 -6.71 -19.12 -11.53
CA VAL A 163 -6.43 -18.21 -10.41
C VAL A 163 -7.72 -17.80 -9.72
N LEU A 164 -8.74 -17.37 -10.49
CA LEU A 164 -10.01 -16.91 -9.92
C LEU A 164 -10.85 -18.03 -9.31
N ALA A 165 -10.69 -19.27 -9.77
CA ALA A 165 -11.32 -20.43 -9.14
C ALA A 165 -10.73 -20.72 -7.74
N LEU A 166 -9.41 -20.48 -7.56
CA LEU A 166 -8.70 -20.65 -6.30
C LEU A 166 -8.83 -19.42 -5.39
N ASN A 167 -8.80 -18.22 -5.99
CA ASN A 167 -8.93 -16.92 -5.31
C ASN A 167 -9.80 -15.98 -6.14
N PRO A 168 -11.12 -15.92 -5.91
CA PRO A 168 -12.05 -15.05 -6.64
C PRO A 168 -11.75 -13.55 -6.53
N ALA A 169 -10.98 -13.15 -5.50
CA ALA A 169 -10.58 -11.78 -5.23
C ALA A 169 -9.15 -11.45 -5.70
N ALA A 170 -8.55 -12.26 -6.58
CA ALA A 170 -7.23 -12.01 -7.14
C ALA A 170 -7.27 -10.82 -8.11
N ALA A 171 -7.10 -9.59 -7.58
CA ALA A 171 -7.24 -8.34 -8.35
C ALA A 171 -6.31 -8.30 -9.57
N GLY A 172 -5.09 -8.85 -9.48
CA GLY A 172 -4.17 -8.95 -10.62
C GLY A 172 -4.72 -9.79 -11.77
N ALA A 173 -5.27 -10.97 -11.47
CA ALA A 173 -5.87 -11.85 -12.49
C ALA A 173 -7.12 -11.21 -13.12
N LEU A 174 -7.94 -10.55 -12.31
CA LEU A 174 -9.10 -9.79 -12.78
C LEU A 174 -8.69 -8.66 -13.74
N VAL A 175 -7.64 -7.92 -13.40
CA VAL A 175 -7.12 -6.86 -14.28
C VAL A 175 -6.58 -7.44 -15.58
N ASN A 176 -5.83 -8.55 -15.54
CA ASN A 176 -5.27 -9.16 -16.75
C ASN A 176 -6.37 -9.70 -17.69
N LEU A 177 -7.36 -10.40 -17.14
CA LEU A 177 -8.55 -10.79 -17.93
C LEU A 177 -9.27 -9.59 -18.53
N GLY A 178 -9.49 -8.54 -17.74
CA GLY A 178 -10.07 -7.29 -18.24
C GLY A 178 -9.25 -6.70 -19.38
N THR A 179 -7.92 -6.71 -19.29
CA THR A 179 -7.02 -6.21 -20.33
C THR A 179 -7.05 -7.07 -21.59
N ILE A 180 -7.13 -8.38 -21.47
CA ILE A 180 -7.31 -9.29 -22.60
C ILE A 180 -8.61 -8.97 -23.33
N TYR A 181 -9.73 -8.86 -22.62
CA TYR A 181 -11.03 -8.55 -23.23
C TYR A 181 -11.09 -7.11 -23.79
N TYR A 182 -10.41 -6.16 -23.16
CA TYR A 182 -10.25 -4.82 -23.71
C TYR A 182 -9.54 -4.82 -25.07
N ARG A 183 -8.44 -5.54 -25.19
CA ARG A 183 -7.71 -5.71 -26.47
C ARG A 183 -8.55 -6.39 -27.54
N GLN A 184 -9.43 -7.32 -27.15
CA GLN A 184 -10.40 -7.96 -28.04
C GLN A 184 -11.61 -7.07 -28.36
N ARG A 185 -11.66 -5.84 -27.84
CA ARG A 185 -12.79 -4.89 -27.96
C ARG A 185 -14.11 -5.40 -27.34
N ARG A 186 -14.03 -6.37 -26.44
CA ARG A 186 -15.16 -6.90 -25.66
C ARG A 186 -15.33 -6.06 -24.39
N PHE A 187 -15.73 -4.80 -24.58
CA PHE A 187 -15.69 -3.78 -23.54
C PHE A 187 -16.60 -4.09 -22.33
N ASP A 188 -17.74 -4.74 -22.55
CA ASP A 188 -18.64 -5.12 -21.45
C ASP A 188 -17.97 -6.15 -20.49
N LEU A 189 -17.22 -7.10 -21.05
CA LEU A 189 -16.46 -8.05 -20.24
C LEU A 189 -15.28 -7.37 -19.55
N ALA A 190 -14.55 -6.51 -20.26
CA ALA A 190 -13.45 -5.75 -19.68
C ALA A 190 -13.95 -4.91 -18.50
N GLU A 191 -15.07 -4.21 -18.65
CA GLU A 191 -15.69 -3.44 -17.55
C GLU A 191 -16.04 -4.33 -16.37
N THR A 192 -16.65 -5.48 -16.62
CA THR A 192 -17.02 -6.44 -15.57
C THR A 192 -15.80 -6.87 -14.76
N TYR A 193 -14.72 -7.27 -15.42
CA TYR A 193 -13.50 -7.72 -14.74
C TYR A 193 -12.77 -6.58 -14.01
N TYR A 194 -12.67 -5.40 -14.61
CA TYR A 194 -12.05 -4.26 -13.95
C TYR A 194 -12.84 -3.78 -12.73
N ARG A 195 -14.19 -3.78 -12.79
CA ARG A 195 -15.03 -3.46 -11.63
C ARG A 195 -14.84 -4.48 -10.51
N ARG A 196 -14.81 -5.77 -10.83
CA ARG A 196 -14.49 -6.82 -9.85
C ARG A 196 -13.10 -6.63 -9.24
N ALA A 197 -12.12 -6.19 -10.03
CA ALA A 197 -10.78 -5.89 -9.51
C ALA A 197 -10.80 -4.74 -8.50
N VAL A 198 -11.57 -3.67 -8.78
CA VAL A 198 -11.75 -2.54 -7.85
C VAL A 198 -12.50 -2.96 -6.58
N GLU A 199 -13.48 -3.86 -6.69
CA GLU A 199 -14.20 -4.42 -5.53
C GLU A 199 -13.29 -5.31 -4.69
N ALA A 200 -12.43 -6.12 -5.33
CA ALA A 200 -11.48 -7.02 -4.67
C ALA A 200 -10.35 -6.24 -3.96
N ASP A 201 -9.81 -5.21 -4.61
CA ASP A 201 -8.81 -4.31 -4.04
C ASP A 201 -9.10 -2.84 -4.42
N PRO A 202 -9.82 -2.09 -3.54
CA PRO A 202 -10.10 -0.68 -3.76
C PRO A 202 -8.87 0.24 -3.76
N GLN A 203 -7.72 -0.27 -3.32
CA GLN A 203 -6.44 0.45 -3.29
C GLN A 203 -5.54 0.12 -4.49
N TYR A 204 -6.02 -0.63 -5.48
CA TYR A 204 -5.25 -1.03 -6.64
C TYR A 204 -5.30 0.03 -7.76
N PRO A 205 -4.24 0.85 -7.95
CA PRO A 205 -4.27 1.97 -8.90
C PRO A 205 -4.47 1.51 -10.35
N LEU A 206 -3.89 0.36 -10.72
CA LEU A 206 -3.97 -0.18 -12.08
C LEU A 206 -5.41 -0.51 -12.50
N ALA A 207 -6.23 -1.05 -11.59
CA ALA A 207 -7.64 -1.33 -11.88
C ALA A 207 -8.42 -0.04 -12.17
N GLN A 208 -8.17 1.02 -11.41
CA GLN A 208 -8.76 2.34 -11.64
C GLN A 208 -8.28 2.94 -12.96
N PHE A 209 -6.99 2.85 -13.26
CA PHE A 209 -6.40 3.34 -14.49
C PHE A 209 -7.02 2.65 -15.72
N ASN A 210 -7.17 1.33 -15.68
CA ASN A 210 -7.76 0.56 -16.78
C ASN A 210 -9.25 0.83 -16.99
N LEU A 211 -10.02 1.09 -15.93
CA LEU A 211 -11.38 1.62 -16.06
C LEU A 211 -11.38 3.00 -16.72
N GLY A 212 -10.42 3.85 -16.37
CA GLY A 212 -10.22 5.13 -17.03
C GLY A 212 -10.00 4.97 -18.53
N ASN A 213 -9.11 4.08 -18.94
CA ASN A 213 -8.82 3.78 -20.34
C ASN A 213 -10.05 3.25 -21.08
N LEU A 214 -10.78 2.34 -20.44
CA LEU A 214 -12.00 1.77 -21.02
C LEU A 214 -13.07 2.83 -21.26
N TYR A 215 -13.32 3.70 -20.31
CA TYR A 215 -14.31 4.77 -20.45
C TYR A 215 -13.87 5.85 -21.44
N ASP A 216 -12.57 6.13 -21.50
CA ASP A 216 -12.02 7.05 -22.50
C ASP A 216 -12.22 6.51 -23.91
N GLU A 217 -11.95 5.23 -24.17
CA GLU A 217 -12.19 4.56 -25.46
C GLU A 217 -13.69 4.55 -25.84
N GLN A 218 -14.58 4.48 -24.84
CA GLN A 218 -16.03 4.58 -25.05
C GLN A 218 -16.54 6.02 -25.19
N GLY A 219 -15.68 7.03 -25.07
CA GLY A 219 -16.07 8.44 -25.12
C GLY A 219 -16.80 8.95 -23.86
N LYS A 220 -16.82 8.16 -22.78
CA LYS A 220 -17.41 8.51 -21.47
C LYS A 220 -16.41 9.34 -20.65
N LEU A 221 -16.20 10.60 -21.08
CA LEU A 221 -15.07 11.42 -20.63
C LEU A 221 -15.10 11.74 -19.12
N GLU A 222 -16.29 11.97 -18.54
CA GLU A 222 -16.43 12.24 -17.10
C GLU A 222 -16.08 11.01 -16.27
N ASP A 223 -16.49 9.81 -16.70
CA ASP A 223 -16.14 8.56 -16.03
C ASP A 223 -14.64 8.29 -16.13
N ALA A 224 -14.04 8.47 -17.30
CA ALA A 224 -12.61 8.36 -17.51
C ALA A 224 -11.84 9.30 -16.58
N HIS A 225 -12.23 10.57 -16.52
CA HIS A 225 -11.62 11.57 -15.64
C HIS A 225 -11.68 11.14 -14.16
N ARG A 226 -12.85 10.66 -13.71
CA ARG A 226 -13.03 10.20 -12.32
C ARG A 226 -12.10 9.05 -11.97
N HIS A 227 -11.97 8.07 -12.86
CA HIS A 227 -11.16 6.89 -12.65
C HIS A 227 -9.66 7.18 -12.74
N TYR A 228 -9.18 7.98 -13.70
CA TYR A 228 -7.77 8.44 -13.72
C TYR A 228 -7.41 9.24 -12.47
N LYS A 229 -8.28 10.15 -12.04
CA LYS A 229 -8.08 10.92 -10.81
C LYS A 229 -8.03 10.01 -9.58
N ARG A 230 -8.85 8.95 -9.54
CA ARG A 230 -8.78 7.96 -8.46
C ARG A 230 -7.47 7.18 -8.51
N ALA A 231 -6.99 6.75 -9.67
CA ALA A 231 -5.70 6.09 -9.82
C ALA A 231 -4.56 6.98 -9.28
N LEU A 232 -4.55 8.28 -9.62
CA LEU A 232 -3.57 9.25 -9.12
C LEU A 232 -3.70 9.55 -7.62
N SER A 233 -4.89 9.46 -7.04
CA SER A 233 -5.06 9.59 -5.59
C SER A 233 -4.47 8.41 -4.82
N LEU A 234 -4.42 7.22 -5.45
CA LEU A 234 -3.81 6.01 -4.91
C LEU A 234 -2.31 5.95 -5.17
N ASN A 235 -1.87 6.36 -6.35
CA ASN A 235 -0.48 6.46 -6.74
C ASN A 235 -0.19 7.80 -7.44
N PRO A 236 0.24 8.85 -6.74
CA PRO A 236 0.56 10.14 -7.33
C PRO A 236 1.72 10.13 -8.32
N GLN A 237 2.50 9.03 -8.37
CA GLN A 237 3.62 8.86 -9.29
C GLN A 237 3.27 7.97 -10.49
N TYR A 238 1.99 7.76 -10.78
CA TYR A 238 1.56 6.96 -11.91
C TYR A 238 1.66 7.78 -13.21
N ALA A 239 2.79 7.65 -13.91
CA ALA A 239 3.10 8.44 -15.10
C ALA A 239 2.02 8.33 -16.19
N ASP A 240 1.60 7.09 -16.53
CA ASP A 240 0.59 6.87 -17.57
C ASP A 240 -0.76 7.52 -17.25
N ALA A 241 -1.15 7.55 -15.99
CA ALA A 241 -2.38 8.19 -15.56
C ALA A 241 -2.28 9.72 -15.69
N HIS A 242 -1.11 10.33 -15.45
CA HIS A 242 -0.89 11.74 -15.74
C HIS A 242 -0.93 12.02 -17.24
N PHE A 243 -0.33 11.16 -18.07
CA PHE A 243 -0.33 11.29 -19.51
C PHE A 243 -1.77 11.27 -20.07
N ASN A 244 -2.54 10.24 -19.75
CA ASN A 244 -3.90 10.08 -20.24
C ASN A 244 -4.84 11.17 -19.71
N LEU A 245 -4.67 11.57 -18.45
CA LEU A 245 -5.47 12.67 -17.89
C LEU A 245 -5.12 14.03 -18.51
N ALA A 246 -3.88 14.25 -18.93
CA ALA A 246 -3.49 15.44 -19.67
C ALA A 246 -4.16 15.48 -21.04
N LEU A 247 -4.14 14.37 -21.81
CA LEU A 247 -4.85 14.24 -23.08
C LEU A 247 -6.36 14.47 -22.92
N LEU A 248 -6.96 13.89 -21.89
CA LEU A 248 -8.38 14.04 -21.59
C LEU A 248 -8.73 15.51 -21.28
N CYS A 249 -7.91 16.20 -20.48
CA CYS A 249 -8.09 17.61 -20.18
C CYS A 249 -7.98 18.49 -21.44
N GLU A 250 -7.07 18.17 -22.38
CA GLU A 250 -7.00 18.88 -23.66
C GLU A 250 -8.29 18.69 -24.49
N ARG A 251 -8.78 17.47 -24.57
CA ARG A 251 -10.03 17.15 -25.30
C ARG A 251 -11.26 17.83 -24.71
N THR A 252 -11.27 18.07 -23.40
CA THR A 252 -12.34 18.76 -22.68
C THR A 252 -12.14 20.28 -22.58
N GLY A 253 -11.05 20.83 -23.16
CA GLY A 253 -10.76 22.25 -23.17
C GLY A 253 -10.16 22.79 -21.85
N ASP A 254 -9.78 21.93 -20.90
CA ASP A 254 -9.18 22.35 -19.64
C ASP A 254 -7.65 22.47 -19.77
N ALA A 255 -7.20 23.51 -20.44
CA ALA A 255 -5.79 23.74 -20.73
C ALA A 255 -4.92 23.84 -19.45
N LEU A 256 -5.44 24.42 -18.37
CA LEU A 256 -4.68 24.57 -17.13
C LEU A 256 -4.39 23.22 -16.47
N ARG A 257 -5.39 22.35 -16.39
CA ARG A 257 -5.20 21.00 -15.86
C ARG A 257 -4.33 20.15 -16.79
N ALA A 258 -4.50 20.29 -18.11
CA ALA A 258 -3.63 19.61 -19.06
C ALA A 258 -2.16 19.95 -18.85
N VAL A 259 -1.82 21.25 -18.74
CA VAL A 259 -0.45 21.72 -18.44
C VAL A 259 0.06 21.15 -17.11
N HIS A 260 -0.79 21.10 -16.09
CA HIS A 260 -0.40 20.52 -14.79
C HIS A 260 -0.02 19.04 -14.92
N HIS A 261 -0.84 18.25 -15.61
CA HIS A 261 -0.60 16.81 -15.77
C HIS A 261 0.57 16.51 -16.71
N TRP A 262 0.76 17.27 -17.81
CA TRP A 262 1.95 17.16 -18.67
C TRP A 262 3.24 17.43 -17.89
N LYS A 263 3.27 18.45 -17.03
CA LYS A 263 4.43 18.74 -16.20
C LYS A 263 4.73 17.61 -15.21
N ASN A 264 3.70 17.02 -14.62
CA ASN A 264 3.90 15.90 -13.69
C ASN A 264 4.36 14.64 -14.42
N TYR A 265 3.80 14.34 -15.59
CA TYR A 265 4.30 13.26 -16.45
C TYR A 265 5.79 13.42 -16.75
N LEU A 266 6.22 14.59 -17.23
CA LEU A 266 7.63 14.87 -17.58
C LEU A 266 8.59 14.86 -16.38
N LYS A 267 8.13 14.99 -15.16
CA LYS A 267 8.95 14.77 -13.96
C LYS A 267 9.17 13.29 -13.68
N LEU A 268 8.22 12.44 -14.04
CA LEU A 268 8.23 11.01 -13.78
C LEU A 268 8.90 10.25 -14.93
N ASP A 269 8.59 10.64 -16.15
CA ASP A 269 9.18 10.11 -17.38
C ASP A 269 9.64 11.28 -18.26
N HIS A 270 10.96 11.48 -18.32
CA HIS A 270 11.57 12.61 -19.01
C HIS A 270 12.24 12.22 -20.33
N SER A 271 12.17 10.96 -20.74
CA SER A 271 12.87 10.43 -21.92
C SER A 271 11.93 9.60 -22.80
N GLY A 272 12.35 9.38 -24.05
CA GLY A 272 11.60 8.58 -25.01
C GLY A 272 10.50 9.32 -25.75
N GLN A 273 9.82 8.58 -26.63
CA GLN A 273 8.83 9.11 -27.56
C GLN A 273 7.66 9.81 -26.86
N TRP A 274 7.17 9.26 -25.77
CA TRP A 274 6.05 9.81 -25.03
C TRP A 274 6.40 11.15 -24.35
N ALA A 275 7.62 11.27 -23.84
CA ALA A 275 8.11 12.52 -23.28
C ALA A 275 8.24 13.63 -24.35
N GLU A 276 8.61 13.27 -25.59
CA GLU A 276 8.64 14.21 -26.71
C GLU A 276 7.22 14.70 -27.07
N ILE A 277 6.24 13.79 -27.08
CA ILE A 277 4.82 14.14 -27.26
C ILE A 277 4.39 15.11 -26.16
N ALA A 278 4.66 14.77 -24.90
CA ALA A 278 4.29 15.60 -23.76
C ALA A 278 4.88 17.02 -23.83
N ARG A 279 6.15 17.15 -24.25
CA ARG A 279 6.80 18.47 -24.45
C ARG A 279 6.12 19.27 -25.53
N ARG A 280 5.88 18.67 -26.69
CA ARG A 280 5.19 19.34 -27.82
C ARG A 280 3.80 19.82 -27.43
N GLN A 281 3.03 19.00 -26.71
CA GLN A 281 1.70 19.40 -26.23
C GLN A 281 1.78 20.55 -25.22
N LEU A 282 2.75 20.49 -24.30
CA LEU A 282 2.97 21.54 -23.31
C LEU A 282 3.34 22.88 -23.97
N ASP A 283 4.21 22.87 -24.97
CA ASP A 283 4.63 24.08 -25.70
C ASP A 283 3.45 24.66 -26.51
N ARG A 284 2.67 23.83 -27.18
CA ARG A 284 1.45 24.25 -27.89
C ARG A 284 0.45 24.94 -26.95
N LEU A 285 0.22 24.36 -25.76
CA LEU A 285 -0.70 24.93 -24.78
C LEU A 285 -0.21 26.27 -24.22
N ARG A 286 1.12 26.42 -24.04
CA ARG A 286 1.73 27.67 -23.59
C ARG A 286 1.54 28.80 -24.62
N GLU A 287 1.75 28.50 -25.90
CA GLU A 287 1.53 29.44 -26.99
C GLU A 287 0.05 29.87 -27.11
N ALA A 288 -0.87 28.93 -26.89
CA ALA A 288 -2.31 29.22 -26.94
C ALA A 288 -2.79 30.14 -25.79
N VAL A 289 -2.15 30.06 -24.63
CA VAL A 289 -2.46 30.92 -23.47
C VAL A 289 -1.85 32.33 -23.61
N LEU A 290 -0.81 32.50 -24.43
CA LEU A 290 -0.14 33.79 -24.67
C LEU A 290 -0.79 34.62 -25.77
N ARG A 291 -1.72 34.06 -26.53
CA ARG A 291 -2.54 34.75 -27.57
C ARG A 291 -3.88 35.20 -27.00
#